data_70f730a90d51f19da0d04d24df9ea6da
#
_entry.id   70f730a90d51f19da0d04d24df9ea6da
#
_cell.length_a   1.000
_cell.length_b   1.000
_cell.length_c   1.000
_cell.angle_alpha   90.00
_cell.angle_beta   90.00
_cell.angle_gamma   90.00
#
_symmetry.space_group_name_H-M   'P 1'
#
loop_
_entity.id
_entity.type
_entity.pdbx_description
1 polymer ?
#
loop_
_entity_poly.entity_id
_entity_poly.type
_entity_poly.pdbx_seq_one_letter_code
_entity_poly.pdbx_strand_id
1 'polypeptide(L)'
;MNFDLRPMRKVKTNVGVGDKVAIMIASNLSMNLYEKARSRGMNYIHCPCSSKAGDVYIVENTFGDGLLLKNIVTHYKTVAVLKDIKRVG
;
A
#
# COMPACT_ATOMS: atom_id res chain seq x y z
N MET A 1 -10.06 31.33 0.25
CA MET A 1 -9.90 30.67 0.27
C MET A 1 -9.61 29.74 0.42
N ASN A 2 -9.73 29.55 0.55
CA ASN A 2 -9.46 28.63 0.73
C ASN A 2 -9.27 27.86 0.55
N PHE A 3 -9.40 27.69 0.28
CA PHE A 3 -9.21 26.87 0.10
C PHE A 3 -8.75 26.18 -0.21
N ASP A 4 -8.92 26.36 -0.53
CA ASP A 4 -8.41 25.74 -0.94
C ASP A 4 -7.63 25.03 -0.76
N LEU A 5 -7.50 25.21 -0.77
CA LEU A 5 -6.58 24.62 -0.28
C LEU A 5 -6.73 23.31 0.20
N ARG A 6 -7.42 22.86 0.69
CA ARG A 6 -7.65 21.66 1.18
C ARG A 6 -7.84 20.55 0.30
N PRO A 7 -8.34 20.66 -0.79
CA PRO A 7 -8.59 19.56 -1.69
C PRO A 7 -7.35 18.91 -2.17
N MET A 8 -6.29 19.61 -2.24
CA MET A 8 -5.12 19.03 -2.75
C MET A 8 -4.60 17.94 -1.95
N ARG A 9 -4.77 17.98 -0.70
CA ARG A 9 -4.29 16.93 0.13
C ARG A 9 -4.98 15.66 -0.12
N LYS A 10 -6.23 15.72 -0.41
CA LYS A 10 -6.97 14.54 -0.66
C LYS A 10 -6.51 13.84 -1.89
N VAL A 11 -6.07 14.58 -2.84
CA VAL A 11 -5.58 13.99 -4.06
C VAL A 11 -4.44 13.05 -3.80
N LYS A 12 -3.59 13.41 -2.86
CA LYS A 12 -2.43 12.58 -2.61
C LYS A 12 -2.77 11.25 -2.02
N THR A 13 -3.86 11.15 -1.34
CA THR A 13 -4.22 9.91 -0.70
C THR A 13 -5.29 9.16 -1.46
N ASN A 14 -5.58 9.61 -2.67
CA ASN A 14 -6.66 9.04 -3.43
C ASN A 14 -6.22 7.82 -4.23
N VAL A 15 -5.96 6.75 -3.51
CA VAL A 15 -5.61 5.47 -4.11
C VAL A 15 -6.71 4.49 -3.74
N GLY A 16 -7.25 3.83 -4.73
CA GLY A 16 -8.36 2.91 -4.51
C GLY A 16 -8.10 1.54 -5.08
N VAL A 17 -9.04 0.64 -4.82
CA VAL A 17 -8.98 -0.73 -5.32
C VAL A 17 -8.86 -0.69 -6.84
N GLY A 18 -7.96 -1.48 -7.38
CA GLY A 18 -7.71 -1.54 -8.82
C GLY A 18 -6.59 -0.65 -9.30
N ASP A 19 -6.13 0.30 -8.47
CA ASP A 19 -5.03 1.17 -8.86
C ASP A 19 -3.71 0.43 -8.80
N LYS A 20 -2.77 0.85 -9.63
CA LYS A 20 -1.42 0.30 -9.62
C LYS A 20 -0.51 1.21 -8.83
N VAL A 21 0.28 0.61 -7.97
CA VAL A 21 1.17 1.36 -7.06
C VAL A 21 2.52 0.68 -6.97
N ALA A 22 3.51 1.43 -6.52
CA ALA A 22 4.81 0.90 -6.15
C ALA A 22 5.03 1.18 -4.67
N ILE A 23 5.78 0.31 -4.01
CA ILE A 23 6.14 0.53 -2.61
C ILE A 23 7.46 1.28 -2.61
N MET A 24 7.43 2.50 -2.09
CA MET A 24 8.62 3.35 -2.08
C MET A 24 9.53 3.03 -0.91
N ILE A 25 8.94 2.64 0.20
CA ILE A 25 9.69 2.34 1.40
C ILE A 25 8.83 1.45 2.29
N ALA A 26 9.47 0.57 3.05
CA ALA A 26 8.78 -0.25 4.04
C ALA A 26 9.03 0.37 5.41
N SER A 27 8.25 1.39 5.74
CA SER A 27 8.39 2.08 7.01
C SER A 27 7.92 1.22 8.16
N ASN A 28 8.19 1.68 9.38
CA ASN A 28 7.71 0.98 10.56
C ASN A 28 6.19 0.86 10.59
N LEU A 29 5.50 1.82 10.00
CA LEU A 29 4.03 1.75 9.95
C LEU A 29 3.57 0.60 9.07
N SER A 30 4.21 0.41 7.91
CA SER A 30 3.89 -0.72 7.05
C SER A 30 4.28 -2.03 7.71
N MET A 31 5.42 -2.06 8.39
CA MET A 31 5.85 -3.27 9.09
C MET A 31 4.88 -3.62 10.21
N ASN A 32 4.39 -2.63 10.94
CA ASN A 32 3.41 -2.87 11.99
C ASN A 32 2.08 -3.37 11.39
N LEU A 33 1.69 -2.84 10.25
CA LEU A 33 0.50 -3.30 9.57
C LEU A 33 0.64 -4.75 9.13
N TYR A 34 1.81 -5.11 8.64
CA TYR A 34 2.12 -6.48 8.25
C TYR A 34 2.00 -7.42 9.45
N GLU A 35 2.58 -7.04 10.59
CA GLU A 35 2.50 -7.85 11.80
C GLU A 35 1.05 -8.02 12.25
N LYS A 36 0.29 -6.93 12.19
CA LYS A 36 -1.11 -6.98 12.56
C LYS A 36 -1.90 -7.92 11.64
N ALA A 37 -1.64 -7.85 10.35
CA ALA A 37 -2.31 -8.72 9.39
C ALA A 37 -1.98 -10.18 9.68
N ARG A 38 -0.71 -10.48 9.96
CA ARG A 38 -0.30 -11.84 10.29
C ARG A 38 -0.99 -12.34 11.55
N SER A 39 -1.11 -11.47 12.53
CA SER A 39 -1.76 -11.87 13.79
C SER A 39 -3.25 -12.15 13.62
N ARG A 40 -3.83 -11.69 12.51
CA ARG A 40 -5.23 -11.95 12.21
C ARG A 40 -5.41 -13.12 11.24
N GLY A 41 -4.36 -13.88 11.02
CA GLY A 41 -4.45 -15.08 10.19
C GLY A 41 -4.10 -14.90 8.73
N MET A 42 -3.68 -13.71 8.32
CA MET A 42 -3.28 -13.48 6.94
C MET A 42 -1.84 -13.93 6.75
N ASN A 43 -1.64 -15.25 6.84
CA ASN A 43 -0.28 -15.79 6.77
C ASN A 43 0.21 -16.02 5.35
N TYR A 44 -0.59 -15.64 4.36
CA TYR A 44 -0.20 -15.76 2.95
C TYR A 44 0.48 -14.50 2.43
N ILE A 45 0.61 -13.46 3.22
CA ILE A 45 1.24 -12.22 2.76
C ILE A 45 2.72 -12.24 3.03
N HIS A 46 3.45 -11.50 2.21
CA HIS A 46 4.88 -11.33 2.34
C HIS A 46 5.19 -9.99 3.01
N CYS A 47 6.37 -9.89 3.58
CA CYS A 47 6.80 -8.66 4.22
C CYS A 47 6.90 -7.53 3.18
N PRO A 48 6.41 -6.32 3.48
CA PRO A 48 6.57 -5.23 2.54
C PRO A 48 8.04 -4.89 2.28
N CYS A 49 8.93 -5.23 3.19
CA CYS A 49 10.36 -5.02 3.02
C CYS A 49 10.97 -5.89 1.92
N SER A 50 10.25 -6.90 1.45
CA SER A 50 10.74 -7.75 0.39
C SER A 50 10.49 -7.17 -1.01
N SER A 51 9.79 -6.05 -1.08
CA SER A 51 9.53 -5.40 -2.35
C SER A 51 10.83 -4.84 -2.93
N LYS A 52 10.97 -4.95 -4.25
CA LYS A 52 12.15 -4.47 -4.94
C LYS A 52 11.83 -3.29 -5.81
N ALA A 53 12.83 -2.50 -6.13
CA ALA A 53 12.65 -1.38 -7.04
C ALA A 53 12.09 -1.89 -8.36
N GLY A 54 11.08 -1.22 -8.85
CA GLY A 54 10.43 -1.65 -10.10
C GLY A 54 9.25 -2.56 -9.93
N ASP A 55 9.05 -3.12 -8.73
CA ASP A 55 7.88 -3.95 -8.50
C ASP A 55 6.62 -3.10 -8.53
N VAL A 56 5.60 -3.58 -9.21
CA VAL A 56 4.31 -2.91 -9.31
C VAL A 56 3.26 -3.82 -8.70
N TYR A 57 2.38 -3.21 -7.94
CA TYR A 57 1.31 -3.93 -7.25
C TYR A 57 -0.03 -3.35 -7.65
N ILE A 58 -1.07 -4.18 -7.56
CA ILE A 58 -2.43 -3.69 -7.73
C ILE A 58 -3.09 -3.71 -6.36
N VAL A 59 -3.88 -2.68 -6.09
CA VAL A 59 -4.59 -2.59 -4.81
C VAL A 59 -5.78 -3.52 -4.87
N GLU A 60 -5.79 -4.52 -3.98
CA GLU A 60 -6.89 -5.49 -3.93
C GLU A 60 -7.96 -5.11 -2.94
N ASN A 61 -7.56 -4.48 -1.84
CA ASN A 61 -8.52 -4.13 -0.80
C ASN A 61 -7.85 -3.19 0.19
N THR A 62 -8.63 -2.66 1.10
CA THR A 62 -8.09 -1.89 2.21
C THR A 62 -7.86 -2.83 3.39
N PHE A 63 -6.95 -2.47 4.27
CA PHE A 63 -6.72 -3.20 5.49
C PHE A 63 -6.22 -2.25 6.56
N GLY A 64 -7.05 -2.00 7.56
CA GLY A 64 -6.69 -1.05 8.60
C GLY A 64 -6.38 0.31 8.00
N ASP A 65 -5.21 0.84 8.31
CA ASP A 65 -4.76 2.13 7.82
C ASP A 65 -4.06 2.05 6.49
N GLY A 66 -4.05 0.90 5.87
CA GLY A 66 -3.31 0.72 4.63
C GLY A 66 -4.08 -0.11 3.63
N LEU A 67 -3.32 -0.76 2.75
CA LEU A 67 -3.88 -1.45 1.60
C LEU A 67 -3.29 -2.85 1.50
N LEU A 68 -4.12 -3.77 1.02
CA LEU A 68 -3.67 -5.09 0.63
C LEU A 68 -3.29 -5.02 -0.84
N LEU A 69 -2.06 -5.40 -1.15
CA LEU A 69 -1.48 -5.25 -2.46
C LEU A 69 -1.08 -6.60 -3.04
N LYS A 70 -1.18 -6.73 -4.35
CA LYS A 70 -0.77 -7.94 -5.04
C LYS A 70 0.20 -7.58 -6.14
N ASN A 71 1.38 -8.20 -6.13
CA ASN A 71 2.38 -7.98 -7.16
C ASN A 71 1.83 -8.48 -8.49
N ILE A 72 1.89 -7.66 -9.53
CA ILE A 72 1.26 -8.00 -10.79
C ILE A 72 2.02 -9.08 -11.56
N VAL A 73 3.27 -9.35 -11.19
CA VAL A 73 4.09 -10.35 -11.86
C VAL A 73 4.14 -11.65 -11.05
N THR A 74 4.50 -11.55 -9.78
CA THR A 74 4.65 -12.74 -8.94
C THR A 74 3.36 -13.20 -8.31
N HIS A 75 2.38 -12.30 -8.22
CA HIS A 75 1.10 -12.52 -7.57
C HIS A 75 1.21 -12.67 -6.05
N TYR A 76 2.38 -12.40 -5.50
CA TYR A 76 2.53 -12.36 -4.05
C TYR A 76 1.81 -11.15 -3.49
N LYS A 77 1.28 -11.30 -2.29
CA LYS A 77 0.54 -10.24 -1.64
C LYS A 77 1.32 -9.67 -0.48
N THR A 78 1.11 -8.40 -0.22
CA THR A 78 1.71 -7.71 0.92
C THR A 78 0.77 -6.61 1.36
N VAL A 79 1.13 -5.91 2.41
CA VAL A 79 0.37 -4.76 2.89
C VAL A 79 1.31 -3.59 3.06
N ALA A 80 0.80 -2.39 2.90
CA ALA A 80 1.57 -1.18 3.13
C ALA A 80 0.62 -0.04 3.45
N VAL A 81 1.12 0.94 4.21
CA VAL A 81 0.33 2.14 4.49
C VAL A 81 0.42 3.10 3.31
N LEU A 82 -0.56 3.98 3.21
CA LEU A 82 -0.65 4.89 2.07
C LEU A 82 0.59 5.74 1.86
N LYS A 83 1.20 6.21 2.91
CA LYS A 83 2.34 7.11 2.74
C LYS A 83 3.59 6.42 2.20
N ASP A 84 3.62 5.11 2.23
CA ASP A 84 4.77 4.34 1.74
C ASP A 84 4.63 3.97 0.27
N ILE A 85 3.51 4.25 -0.35
CA ILE A 85 3.27 3.85 -1.72
C ILE A 85 3.10 5.06 -2.63
N LYS A 86 3.23 4.79 -3.93
CA LYS A 86 3.10 5.81 -4.94
C LYS A 86 2.32 5.22 -6.08
N ARG A 87 1.35 5.95 -6.58
CA ARG A 87 0.58 5.51 -7.72
C ARG A 87 1.45 5.50 -8.96
N VAL A 88 1.33 4.48 -9.79
CA VAL A 88 2.05 4.36 -11.04
C VAL A 88 1.06 4.01 -12.15
N GLY A 89 1.34 4.45 -13.31
CA GLY A 89 0.46 4.20 -14.44
C GLY A 89 -0.63 5.22 -14.56
#